data_fe91f9727ddea6ae0d7a2b7e2a16c620
#
_entry.id   fe91f9727ddea6ae0d7a2b7e2a16c620
#
_cell.length_a   1.000
_cell.length_b   1.000
_cell.length_c   1.000
_cell.angle_alpha   90.00
_cell.angle_beta   90.00
_cell.angle_gamma   90.00
#
_symmetry.space_group_name_H-M   'P 1'
#
loop_
_entity.id
_entity.type
_entity.pdbx_description
1 polymer ?
#
loop_
_entity_poly.entity_id
_entity_poly.type
_entity_poly.pdbx_seq_one_letter_code
_entity_poly.pdbx_strand_id
1 'polypeptide(L)'
;QDERLLPAYGHPVEHLNVLKDRDMIEFIDGNTEIQPGIHCEVIDGYSKGHQIVKVNAGSERIVYLSELIPAPSHLPLAYITAYDRYPDQTLENKRRMIAQCEKEGWLMVFAHGYKEYAGYLKRNNHQMILEPIEI
;
A
#
# COMPACT_ATOMS: atom_id res chain seq x y z
N GLN A 1 -1.95 3.49 -18.84
CA GLN A 1 -2.62 4.55 -18.04
C GLN A 1 -3.75 5.14 -18.87
N ASP A 2 -4.89 5.42 -18.24
CA ASP A 2 -5.99 6.09 -18.92
C ASP A 2 -5.66 7.59 -19.02
N GLU A 3 -5.23 8.02 -20.20
CA GLU A 3 -4.81 9.40 -20.47
C GLU A 3 -5.87 10.45 -20.12
N ARG A 4 -7.15 10.06 -20.09
CA ARG A 4 -8.27 10.97 -19.76
C ARG A 4 -8.25 11.45 -18.31
N LEU A 5 -7.55 10.74 -17.42
CA LEU A 5 -7.50 11.04 -15.99
C LEU A 5 -6.18 11.71 -15.56
N LEU A 6 -5.17 11.72 -16.43
CA LEU A 6 -3.88 12.35 -16.14
C LEU A 6 -4.00 13.81 -15.70
N PRO A 7 -4.79 14.68 -16.39
CA PRO A 7 -4.95 16.06 -15.96
C PRO A 7 -5.67 16.23 -14.63
N ALA A 8 -6.61 15.33 -14.32
CA ALA A 8 -7.42 15.43 -13.10
C ALA A 8 -6.63 15.10 -11.81
N TYR A 9 -5.58 14.29 -11.92
CA TYR A 9 -4.77 13.83 -10.78
C TYR A 9 -3.37 14.44 -10.72
N GLY A 10 -3.06 15.40 -11.59
CA GLY A 10 -1.78 16.13 -11.55
C GLY A 10 -0.55 15.22 -11.68
N HIS A 11 -0.66 14.11 -12.40
CA HIS A 11 0.46 13.21 -12.57
C HIS A 11 1.60 13.92 -13.33
N PRO A 12 2.77 14.06 -12.72
CA PRO A 12 3.88 14.79 -13.29
C PRO A 12 4.59 13.95 -14.37
N VAL A 13 3.93 13.69 -15.49
CA VAL A 13 4.51 12.97 -16.64
C VAL A 13 5.83 13.62 -17.06
N GLU A 14 5.90 14.94 -17.01
CA GLU A 14 7.12 15.70 -17.32
C GLU A 14 8.26 15.34 -16.36
N HIS A 15 7.99 15.20 -15.05
CA HIS A 15 8.99 14.79 -14.06
C HIS A 15 9.47 13.36 -14.29
N LEU A 16 8.55 12.45 -14.65
CA LEU A 16 8.92 11.07 -14.99
C LEU A 16 9.81 11.01 -16.25
N ASN A 17 9.53 11.82 -17.24
CA ASN A 17 10.35 11.91 -18.44
C ASN A 17 11.77 12.40 -18.10
N VAL A 18 11.90 13.43 -17.27
CA VAL A 18 13.22 13.92 -16.81
C VAL A 18 14.02 12.83 -16.09
N LEU A 19 13.37 12.04 -15.23
CA LEU A 19 14.03 10.94 -14.54
C LEU A 19 14.42 9.82 -15.49
N LYS A 20 13.57 9.52 -16.46
CA LYS A 20 13.83 8.51 -17.50
C LYS A 20 15.01 8.92 -18.39
N ASP A 21 15.04 10.17 -18.81
CA ASP A 21 16.12 10.71 -19.67
C ASP A 21 17.49 10.75 -18.96
N ARG A 22 17.48 10.66 -17.63
CA ARG A 22 18.68 10.60 -16.78
C ARG A 22 19.03 9.20 -16.29
N ASP A 23 18.37 8.16 -16.80
CA ASP A 23 18.54 6.76 -16.34
C ASP A 23 18.35 6.58 -14.82
N MET A 24 17.43 7.37 -14.21
CA MET A 24 17.14 7.32 -12.78
C MET A 24 15.90 6.47 -12.44
N ILE A 25 15.33 5.79 -13.42
CA ILE A 25 14.15 4.93 -13.24
C ILE A 25 14.49 3.54 -13.75
N GLU A 26 14.30 2.57 -12.88
CA GLU A 26 14.21 1.16 -13.24
C GLU A 26 12.75 0.72 -13.21
N PHE A 27 12.27 0.19 -14.33
CA PHE A 27 10.91 -0.33 -14.45
C PHE A 27 10.87 -1.78 -14.01
N ILE A 28 9.91 -2.11 -13.15
CA ILE A 28 9.62 -3.47 -12.74
C ILE A 28 8.27 -3.90 -13.31
N ASP A 29 8.11 -5.19 -13.59
CA ASP A 29 6.86 -5.78 -14.07
C ASP A 29 6.43 -6.90 -13.13
N GLY A 30 5.22 -6.76 -12.59
CA GLY A 30 4.69 -7.71 -11.62
C GLY A 30 5.35 -7.64 -10.23
N ASN A 31 5.19 -8.74 -9.48
CA ASN A 31 5.79 -8.87 -8.16
C ASN A 31 7.29 -9.05 -8.27
N THR A 32 8.06 -8.18 -7.64
CA THR A 32 9.52 -8.14 -7.81
C THR A 32 10.22 -7.94 -6.48
N GLU A 33 11.25 -8.74 -6.21
CA GLU A 33 12.22 -8.45 -5.15
C GLU A 33 13.23 -7.44 -5.69
N ILE A 34 13.18 -6.19 -5.19
CA ILE A 34 14.04 -5.09 -5.64
C ILE A 34 15.39 -5.05 -4.94
N GLN A 35 15.46 -5.58 -3.73
CA GLN A 35 16.65 -5.81 -2.93
C GLN A 35 16.39 -7.00 -2.01
N PRO A 36 17.42 -7.70 -1.52
CA PRO A 36 17.23 -8.81 -0.58
C PRO A 36 16.31 -8.42 0.59
N GLY A 37 15.17 -9.10 0.71
CA GLY A 37 14.16 -8.85 1.74
C GLY A 37 13.20 -7.70 1.45
N ILE A 38 13.33 -6.97 0.32
CA ILE A 38 12.42 -5.89 -0.06
C ILE A 38 11.66 -6.27 -1.33
N HIS A 39 10.35 -6.45 -1.22
CA HIS A 39 9.48 -6.91 -2.29
C HIS A 39 8.42 -5.85 -2.63
N CYS A 40 8.28 -5.54 -3.91
CA CYS A 40 7.11 -4.85 -4.44
C CYS A 40 6.08 -5.89 -4.85
N GLU A 41 4.87 -5.79 -4.32
CA GLU A 41 3.73 -6.63 -4.70
C GLU A 41 2.69 -5.80 -5.42
N VAL A 42 2.30 -6.22 -6.63
CA VAL A 42 1.22 -5.58 -7.39
C VAL A 42 -0.11 -5.89 -6.71
N ILE A 43 -0.88 -4.84 -6.48
CA ILE A 43 -2.15 -4.92 -5.77
C ILE A 43 -3.14 -3.96 -6.43
N ASP A 44 -3.77 -4.43 -7.49
CA ASP A 44 -4.74 -3.64 -8.23
C ASP A 44 -5.93 -3.23 -7.36
N GLY A 45 -6.54 -2.09 -7.71
CA GLY A 45 -7.68 -1.54 -6.99
C GLY A 45 -7.70 -0.03 -7.10
N TYR A 46 -6.81 0.65 -6.44
CA TYR A 46 -6.62 2.11 -6.59
C TYR A 46 -6.33 2.47 -8.06
N SER A 47 -5.39 1.79 -8.67
CA SER A 47 -5.10 1.83 -10.09
C SER A 47 -4.58 0.47 -10.55
N LYS A 48 -4.49 0.27 -11.88
CA LYS A 48 -3.73 -0.87 -12.42
C LYS A 48 -2.23 -0.67 -12.16
N GLY A 49 -1.57 -1.74 -11.73
CA GLY A 49 -0.15 -1.72 -11.40
C GLY A 49 0.16 -0.99 -10.09
N HIS A 50 -0.86 -0.67 -9.27
CA HIS A 50 -0.64 -0.17 -7.92
C HIS A 50 0.17 -1.18 -7.10
N GLN A 51 1.10 -0.70 -6.29
CA GLN A 51 2.02 -1.55 -5.55
C GLN A 51 2.04 -1.21 -4.06
N ILE A 52 2.24 -2.25 -3.27
CA ILE A 52 2.65 -2.16 -1.86
C ILE A 52 4.08 -2.64 -1.74
N VAL A 53 4.75 -2.28 -0.65
CA VAL A 53 6.12 -2.72 -0.37
C VAL A 53 6.14 -3.57 0.89
N LYS A 54 6.70 -4.77 0.79
CA LYS A 54 6.93 -5.69 1.90
C LYS A 54 8.41 -5.76 2.22
N VAL A 55 8.74 -5.62 3.50
CA VAL A 55 10.12 -5.70 3.98
C VAL A 55 10.22 -6.83 5.01
N ASN A 56 11.15 -7.76 4.76
CA ASN A 56 11.53 -8.81 5.70
C ASN A 56 12.91 -8.47 6.27
N ALA A 57 12.95 -8.02 7.52
CA ALA A 57 14.16 -7.60 8.21
C ALA A 57 14.42 -8.52 9.42
N GLY A 58 15.02 -9.67 9.18
CA GLY A 58 15.24 -10.68 10.21
C GLY A 58 13.95 -11.28 10.76
N SER A 59 13.62 -10.98 12.02
CA SER A 59 12.36 -11.41 12.65
C SER A 59 11.19 -10.48 12.37
N GLU A 60 11.46 -9.26 11.89
CA GLU A 60 10.42 -8.26 11.65
C GLU A 60 9.88 -8.33 10.22
N ARG A 61 8.57 -8.17 10.12
CA ARG A 61 7.85 -8.09 8.85
C ARG A 61 7.11 -6.78 8.78
N ILE A 62 7.40 -6.00 7.76
CA ILE A 62 6.83 -4.66 7.58
C ILE A 62 6.11 -4.60 6.25
N VAL A 63 4.95 -3.98 6.20
CA VAL A 63 4.26 -3.69 4.95
C VAL A 63 3.89 -2.21 4.87
N TYR A 64 4.39 -1.54 3.83
CA TYR A 64 3.93 -0.21 3.44
C TYR A 64 2.70 -0.37 2.53
N LEU A 65 1.57 0.13 3.00
CA LEU A 65 0.27 -0.17 2.41
C LEU A 65 -0.12 0.74 1.24
N SER A 66 0.64 1.81 1.01
CA SER A 66 0.34 2.78 -0.06
C SER A 66 -1.14 3.21 -0.02
N GLU A 67 -1.82 3.23 -1.17
CA GLU A 67 -3.25 3.62 -1.26
C GLU A 67 -4.22 2.45 -1.05
N LEU A 68 -3.74 1.22 -0.82
CA LEU A 68 -4.63 0.09 -0.48
C LEU A 68 -5.37 0.34 0.84
N ILE A 69 -4.63 0.81 1.85
CA ILE A 69 -5.15 1.28 3.14
C ILE A 69 -4.37 2.54 3.49
N PRO A 70 -4.80 3.72 3.02
CA PRO A 70 -3.98 4.92 3.11
C PRO A 70 -3.77 5.43 4.54
N ALA A 71 -4.72 5.20 5.42
CA ALA A 71 -4.65 5.63 6.81
C ALA A 71 -5.31 4.60 7.75
N PRO A 72 -5.03 4.61 9.07
CA PRO A 72 -5.69 3.73 10.04
C PRO A 72 -7.21 3.80 10.03
N SER A 73 -7.78 4.96 9.77
CA SER A 73 -9.23 5.16 9.62
C SER A 73 -9.85 4.36 8.47
N HIS A 74 -9.03 3.93 7.50
CA HIS A 74 -9.46 3.10 6.37
C HIS A 74 -9.33 1.60 6.64
N LEU A 75 -8.96 1.17 7.83
CA LEU A 75 -8.91 -0.27 8.18
C LEU A 75 -10.25 -0.99 8.03
N PRO A 76 -11.42 -0.42 8.40
CA PRO A 76 -12.69 -1.08 8.17
C PRO A 76 -12.89 -1.40 6.68
N LEU A 77 -13.26 -2.64 6.35
CA LEU A 77 -13.32 -3.13 4.96
C LEU A 77 -14.15 -2.25 4.02
N ALA A 78 -15.25 -1.70 4.51
CA ALA A 78 -16.14 -0.85 3.73
C ALA A 78 -15.56 0.54 3.40
N TYR A 79 -14.46 0.94 4.05
CA TYR A 79 -13.88 2.27 3.85
C TYR A 79 -12.86 2.22 2.70
N ILE A 80 -13.35 2.48 1.51
CA ILE A 80 -12.60 2.54 0.25
C ILE A 80 -12.63 3.99 -0.23
N THR A 81 -11.53 4.46 -0.80
CA THR A 81 -11.46 5.86 -1.25
C THR A 81 -12.29 6.08 -2.51
N ALA A 82 -12.81 7.30 -2.70
CA ALA A 82 -13.49 7.67 -3.94
C ALA A 82 -12.55 7.72 -5.17
N TYR A 83 -11.25 7.66 -4.93
CA TYR A 83 -10.24 7.65 -6.00
C TYR A 83 -9.94 6.26 -6.55
N ASP A 84 -10.41 5.21 -5.87
CA ASP A 84 -10.20 3.82 -6.29
C ASP A 84 -10.94 3.54 -7.59
N ARG A 85 -10.20 3.12 -8.61
CA ARG A 85 -10.77 2.82 -9.93
C ARG A 85 -11.50 1.48 -9.98
N TYR A 86 -11.08 0.56 -9.13
CA TYR A 86 -11.59 -0.81 -9.08
C TYR A 86 -11.89 -1.18 -7.62
N PRO A 87 -12.94 -0.59 -7.03
CA PRO A 87 -13.21 -0.73 -5.58
C PRO A 87 -13.45 -2.17 -5.15
N ASP A 88 -13.99 -3.02 -6.02
CA ASP A 88 -14.16 -4.44 -5.72
C ASP A 88 -12.81 -5.16 -5.56
N GLN A 89 -11.83 -4.81 -6.39
CA GLN A 89 -10.48 -5.36 -6.27
C GLN A 89 -9.79 -4.83 -5.03
N THR A 90 -9.95 -3.54 -4.73
CA THR A 90 -9.45 -2.94 -3.47
C THR A 90 -10.03 -3.67 -2.26
N LEU A 91 -11.33 -3.94 -2.25
CA LEU A 91 -12.00 -4.64 -1.15
C LEU A 91 -11.41 -6.03 -0.92
N GLU A 92 -11.24 -6.81 -1.99
CA GLU A 92 -10.71 -8.17 -1.90
C GLU A 92 -9.24 -8.17 -1.46
N ASN A 93 -8.42 -7.32 -2.06
CA ASN A 93 -7.01 -7.18 -1.70
C ASN A 93 -6.82 -6.69 -0.26
N LYS A 94 -7.65 -5.76 0.18
CA LYS A 94 -7.66 -5.26 1.55
C LYS A 94 -8.02 -6.35 2.55
N ARG A 95 -9.06 -7.16 2.26
CA ARG A 95 -9.45 -8.31 3.08
C ARG A 95 -8.29 -9.30 3.23
N ARG A 96 -7.64 -9.65 2.13
CA ARG A 96 -6.49 -10.55 2.10
C ARG A 96 -5.33 -10.00 2.91
N MET A 97 -4.99 -8.72 2.72
CA MET A 97 -3.88 -8.06 3.40
C MET A 97 -4.09 -7.95 4.91
N ILE A 98 -5.28 -7.53 5.34
CA ILE A 98 -5.64 -7.45 6.76
C ILE A 98 -5.53 -8.83 7.42
N ALA A 99 -6.06 -9.87 6.79
CA ALA A 99 -5.97 -11.24 7.31
C ALA A 99 -4.51 -11.72 7.42
N GLN A 100 -3.68 -11.40 6.43
CA GLN A 100 -2.26 -11.72 6.48
C GLN A 100 -1.55 -10.97 7.61
N CYS A 101 -1.76 -9.66 7.73
CA CYS A 101 -1.13 -8.84 8.78
C CYS A 101 -1.52 -9.31 10.19
N GLU A 102 -2.80 -9.65 10.39
CA GLU A 102 -3.27 -10.18 11.68
C GLU A 102 -2.64 -11.54 12.00
N LYS A 103 -2.64 -12.45 11.03
CA LYS A 103 -2.14 -13.82 11.22
C LYS A 103 -0.63 -13.90 11.44
N GLU A 104 0.12 -13.09 10.70
CA GLU A 104 1.58 -13.18 10.63
C GLU A 104 2.29 -12.09 11.44
N GLY A 105 1.56 -11.17 12.06
CA GLY A 105 2.10 -10.10 12.90
C GLY A 105 2.92 -9.07 12.11
N TRP A 106 2.42 -8.63 10.95
CA TRP A 106 3.08 -7.60 10.17
C TRP A 106 2.90 -6.22 10.77
N LEU A 107 3.97 -5.45 10.86
CA LEU A 107 3.90 -4.01 11.10
C LEU A 107 3.34 -3.33 9.86
N MET A 108 2.17 -2.72 10.00
CA MET A 108 1.53 -1.94 8.95
C MET A 108 2.01 -0.50 8.98
N VAL A 109 2.45 0.02 7.84
CA VAL A 109 2.87 1.42 7.66
C VAL A 109 1.92 2.09 6.67
N PHE A 110 1.37 3.24 7.08
CA PHE A 110 0.34 3.97 6.36
C PHE A 110 0.92 5.20 5.65
N ALA A 111 0.49 5.44 4.41
CA ALA A 111 0.96 6.56 3.61
C ALA A 111 0.50 7.93 4.16
N HIS A 112 -0.72 7.98 4.71
CA HIS A 112 -1.40 9.21 5.12
C HIS A 112 -1.84 9.19 6.59
N GLY A 113 -1.03 8.60 7.46
CA GLY A 113 -1.27 8.68 8.92
C GLY A 113 -1.15 10.12 9.40
N TYR A 114 -2.04 10.56 10.30
CA TYR A 114 -1.98 11.90 10.89
C TYR A 114 -1.28 11.90 12.25
N LYS A 115 -1.65 10.96 13.12
CA LYS A 115 -1.05 10.75 14.45
C LYS A 115 -0.42 9.37 14.56
N GLU A 116 -1.01 8.42 13.85
CA GLU A 116 -0.62 7.03 13.83
C GLU A 116 -0.16 6.70 12.42
N TYR A 117 1.14 6.47 12.26
CA TYR A 117 1.76 6.17 10.97
C TYR A 117 2.02 4.69 10.78
N ALA A 118 2.13 3.95 11.89
CA ALA A 118 2.36 2.52 11.88
C ALA A 118 1.81 1.83 13.12
N GLY A 119 1.54 0.53 13.00
CA GLY A 119 1.06 -0.28 14.11
C GLY A 119 0.81 -1.73 13.73
N TYR A 120 0.57 -2.55 14.74
CA TYR A 120 0.21 -3.95 14.57
C TYR A 120 -1.30 -4.15 14.73
N LEU A 121 -1.87 -5.04 13.91
CA LEU A 121 -3.26 -5.45 14.09
C LEU A 121 -3.35 -6.44 15.22
N LYS A 122 -4.29 -6.19 16.13
CA LYS A 122 -4.66 -7.10 17.20
C LYS A 122 -6.17 -7.27 17.25
N ARG A 123 -6.60 -8.41 17.78
CA ARG A 123 -8.01 -8.67 17.99
C ARG A 123 -8.31 -8.66 19.50
N ASN A 124 -9.23 -7.79 19.90
CA ASN A 124 -9.73 -7.73 21.26
C ASN A 124 -11.25 -7.93 21.23
N ASN A 125 -11.75 -8.99 21.90
CA ASN A 125 -13.17 -9.32 21.99
C ASN A 125 -13.90 -9.26 20.63
N HIS A 126 -13.34 -9.89 19.59
CA HIS A 126 -13.83 -9.90 18.20
C HIS A 126 -13.71 -8.56 17.45
N GLN A 127 -13.26 -7.50 18.11
CA GLN A 127 -12.98 -6.23 17.45
C GLN A 127 -11.52 -6.15 17.03
N MET A 128 -11.29 -5.76 15.77
CA MET A 128 -9.95 -5.49 15.25
C MET A 128 -9.52 -4.09 15.71
N ILE A 129 -8.36 -4.00 16.31
CA ILE A 129 -7.74 -2.74 16.76
C ILE A 129 -6.34 -2.61 16.18
N LEU A 130 -5.91 -1.38 15.92
CA LEU A 130 -4.52 -1.06 15.63
C LEU A 130 -3.83 -0.72 16.96
N GLU A 131 -2.74 -1.41 17.26
CA GLU A 131 -1.81 -1.04 18.33
C GLU A 131 -0.70 -0.20 17.69
N PRO A 132 -0.74 1.13 17.84
CA PRO A 132 0.23 2.00 17.20
C PRO A 132 1.61 1.83 17.82
N ILE A 133 2.63 2.09 17.00
CA ILE A 133 4.00 2.26 17.47
C ILE A 133 4.41 3.72 17.34
N GLU A 134 5.23 4.21 18.25
CA GLU A 134 5.89 5.50 18.13
C GLU A 134 7.10 5.33 17.19
N ILE A 135 7.21 6.23 16.20
CA ILE A 135 8.33 6.28 15.25
C ILE A 135 9.12 7.56 15.51
#